data_535fb66d9bb50fffbfc0afc46961f2b7
#
_entry.id   535fb66d9bb50fffbfc0afc46961f2b7
#
_cell.length_a   1.000
_cell.length_b   1.000
_cell.length_c   1.000
_cell.angle_alpha   90.00
_cell.angle_beta   90.00
_cell.angle_gamma   90.00
#
_symmetry.space_group_name_H-M   'P 1'
#
loop_
_entity.id
_entity.type
_entity.pdbx_description
1 polymer ?
#
loop_
_entity_poly.entity_id
_entity_poly.type
_entity_poly.pdbx_seq_one_letter_code
_entity_poly.pdbx_strand_id
1 'polypeptide(L)'
;GCFGAPTDTPNFDALAARGLRYNNFHTTALCSPSRACLLTGRNHHSVGMRAVSNFDTGFPNMRGRISPSAATTAEVLQHHGWATFCVGKWHLAPMREASAVGPFTDWPLGRGFDPFYRFMPGETDQFHPELYADNHMIPPPARPEDGYHVSEDLVDQSIAMIRNQVSLVPERPFYLYLPFGATHAPHQAPDEYLDKYKGRFDEGWDVWRERIHSSQLELGIIPAGTALAPRNPGVRPWTELSAREQAFAIKLQEAFAAFLDHTDAQLGRLLDSLAELGLDDNTLVIATSDNGASQEGNETGVLDEFRHFNGLPEDMAAA
;
A
#
# COMPACT_ATOMS: atom_id res chain seq x y z
N GLY A 1 -16.52 -4.67 -0.96
CA GLY A 1 -15.33 -4.96 -1.77
C GLY A 1 -15.35 -6.33 -2.40
N CYS A 2 -14.66 -6.53 -3.52
CA CYS A 2 -14.67 -7.74 -4.35
C CYS A 2 -14.17 -9.03 -3.66
N PHE A 3 -13.60 -8.93 -2.49
CA PHE A 3 -13.19 -10.06 -1.63
C PHE A 3 -14.05 -10.19 -0.36
N GLY A 4 -15.22 -9.54 -0.32
CA GLY A 4 -16.19 -9.68 0.76
C GLY A 4 -15.97 -8.76 1.96
N ALA A 5 -15.01 -7.84 1.89
CA ALA A 5 -14.77 -6.86 2.96
C ALA A 5 -15.87 -5.77 3.01
N PRO A 6 -16.14 -5.18 4.19
CA PRO A 6 -17.20 -4.19 4.36
C PRO A 6 -16.85 -2.80 3.83
N THR A 7 -15.64 -2.58 3.37
CA THR A 7 -15.21 -1.31 2.79
C THR A 7 -15.74 -1.13 1.37
N ASP A 8 -16.20 0.05 1.04
CA ASP A 8 -16.66 0.38 -0.29
C ASP A 8 -15.46 0.61 -1.22
N THR A 9 -15.34 -0.22 -2.25
CA THR A 9 -14.22 -0.16 -3.21
C THR A 9 -14.74 -0.33 -4.64
N PRO A 10 -15.61 0.59 -5.14
CA PRO A 10 -16.28 0.41 -6.42
C PRO A 10 -15.32 0.30 -7.61
N ASN A 11 -14.17 0.95 -7.58
CA ASN A 11 -13.19 0.92 -8.66
C ASN A 11 -12.37 -0.37 -8.67
N PHE A 12 -11.92 -0.87 -7.51
CA PHE A 12 -11.35 -2.22 -7.40
C PHE A 12 -12.36 -3.30 -7.76
N ASP A 13 -13.63 -3.13 -7.38
CA ASP A 13 -14.70 -4.07 -7.68
C ASP A 13 -14.96 -4.11 -9.20
N ALA A 14 -15.00 -2.96 -9.87
CA ALA A 14 -15.14 -2.86 -11.32
C ALA A 14 -13.93 -3.46 -12.07
N LEU A 15 -12.70 -3.21 -11.57
CA LEU A 15 -11.49 -3.83 -12.12
C LEU A 15 -11.54 -5.36 -11.97
N ALA A 16 -11.95 -5.86 -10.82
CA ALA A 16 -12.09 -7.29 -10.55
C ALA A 16 -13.18 -7.95 -11.40
N ALA A 17 -14.29 -7.24 -11.68
CA ALA A 17 -15.40 -7.76 -12.47
C ALA A 17 -15.05 -7.97 -13.96
N ARG A 18 -14.14 -7.15 -14.50
CA ARG A 18 -13.67 -7.26 -15.90
C ARG A 18 -12.34 -7.99 -16.07
N GLY A 19 -11.74 -8.45 -14.96
CA GLY A 19 -10.42 -9.08 -14.95
C GLY A 19 -10.42 -10.46 -14.29
N LEU A 20 -9.22 -10.90 -13.94
CA LEU A 20 -8.98 -12.13 -13.18
C LEU A 20 -8.82 -11.78 -11.70
N ARG A 21 -9.58 -12.46 -10.86
CA ARG A 21 -9.50 -12.35 -9.41
C ARG A 21 -8.89 -13.62 -8.83
N TYR A 22 -7.67 -13.49 -8.30
CA TYR A 22 -6.97 -14.64 -7.72
C TYR A 22 -7.44 -14.87 -6.27
N ASN A 23 -7.95 -16.04 -5.99
CA ASN A 23 -8.35 -16.48 -4.64
C ASN A 23 -7.33 -17.38 -3.95
N ASN A 24 -6.22 -17.69 -4.63
CA ASN A 24 -5.08 -18.42 -4.11
C ASN A 24 -3.79 -17.65 -4.44
N PHE A 25 -3.64 -16.46 -3.86
CA PHE A 25 -2.51 -15.58 -4.04
C PHE A 25 -1.84 -15.34 -2.70
N HIS A 26 -0.53 -15.56 -2.63
CA HIS A 26 0.25 -15.44 -1.40
C HIS A 26 1.32 -14.37 -1.54
N THR A 27 1.39 -13.51 -0.54
CA THR A 27 2.48 -12.55 -0.34
C THR A 27 3.37 -13.01 0.82
N THR A 28 4.45 -12.31 1.10
CA THR A 28 5.15 -12.46 2.37
C THR A 28 4.38 -11.74 3.47
N ALA A 29 4.80 -11.90 4.72
CA ALA A 29 4.17 -11.23 5.84
C ALA A 29 4.52 -9.73 5.96
N LEU A 30 5.44 -9.22 5.14
CA LEU A 30 6.02 -7.87 5.26
C LEU A 30 6.14 -7.21 3.88
N CYS A 31 6.07 -5.87 3.87
CA CYS A 31 6.07 -5.04 2.66
C CYS A 31 7.37 -5.16 1.82
N SER A 32 8.55 -4.88 2.38
CA SER A 32 9.81 -4.92 1.60
C SER A 32 10.08 -6.28 0.97
N PRO A 33 9.92 -7.42 1.67
CA PRO A 33 10.09 -8.74 1.06
C PRO A 33 9.12 -9.00 -0.10
N SER A 34 7.84 -8.68 0.04
CA SER A 34 6.86 -8.84 -1.04
C SER A 34 7.15 -7.94 -2.23
N ARG A 35 7.53 -6.68 -1.97
CA ARG A 35 7.93 -5.73 -3.02
C ARG A 35 9.18 -6.22 -3.77
N ALA A 36 10.15 -6.79 -3.06
CA ALA A 36 11.32 -7.41 -3.69
C ALA A 36 10.93 -8.61 -4.56
N CYS A 37 10.01 -9.48 -4.09
CA CYS A 37 9.48 -10.57 -4.91
C CYS A 37 8.77 -10.03 -6.17
N LEU A 38 7.88 -9.04 -6.02
CA LEU A 38 7.12 -8.46 -7.11
C LEU A 38 8.03 -7.85 -8.18
N LEU A 39 9.02 -7.06 -7.76
CA LEU A 39 9.91 -6.36 -8.67
C LEU A 39 10.97 -7.24 -9.32
N THR A 40 11.29 -8.42 -8.75
CA THR A 40 12.37 -9.28 -9.27
C THR A 40 11.89 -10.62 -9.83
N GLY A 41 10.65 -11.01 -9.54
CA GLY A 41 10.14 -12.35 -9.84
C GLY A 41 10.88 -13.46 -9.06
N ARG A 42 11.61 -13.13 -7.99
CA ARG A 42 12.44 -14.06 -7.21
C ARG A 42 12.01 -14.12 -5.76
N ASN A 43 12.34 -15.23 -5.10
CA ASN A 43 12.15 -15.33 -3.66
C ASN A 43 13.00 -14.26 -2.93
N HIS A 44 12.40 -13.58 -1.97
CA HIS A 44 12.99 -12.45 -1.25
C HIS A 44 14.29 -12.84 -0.49
N HIS A 45 14.40 -14.07 0.01
CA HIS A 45 15.62 -14.54 0.64
C HIS A 45 16.81 -14.60 -0.33
N SER A 46 16.55 -14.94 -1.61
CA SER A 46 17.61 -15.04 -2.63
C SER A 46 18.07 -13.68 -3.14
N VAL A 47 17.30 -12.62 -2.87
CA VAL A 47 17.62 -11.26 -3.33
C VAL A 47 18.00 -10.30 -2.21
N GLY A 48 18.28 -10.82 -1.00
CA GLY A 48 18.79 -10.01 0.11
C GLY A 48 17.74 -9.32 0.98
N MET A 49 16.44 -9.64 0.79
CA MET A 49 15.32 -8.97 1.46
C MET A 49 14.53 -9.94 2.35
N ARG A 50 15.19 -10.55 3.35
CA ARG A 50 14.54 -11.46 4.29
C ARG A 50 13.49 -10.77 5.17
N ALA A 51 13.75 -9.52 5.55
CA ALA A 51 12.89 -8.69 6.37
C ALA A 51 12.75 -7.30 5.72
N VAL A 52 12.10 -6.35 6.40
CA VAL A 52 11.98 -4.97 5.93
C VAL A 52 13.35 -4.30 5.75
N SER A 53 13.42 -3.32 4.87
CA SER A 53 14.66 -2.64 4.50
C SER A 53 15.35 -1.91 5.66
N ASN A 54 14.65 -1.71 6.76
CA ASN A 54 15.17 -1.15 8.01
C ASN A 54 16.28 -2.03 8.65
N PHE A 55 16.30 -3.34 8.34
CA PHE A 55 17.23 -4.28 8.95
C PHE A 55 18.30 -4.74 7.95
N ASP A 56 19.53 -4.29 8.18
CA ASP A 56 20.74 -4.84 7.54
C ASP A 56 21.59 -5.55 8.59
N THR A 57 21.59 -6.87 8.56
CA THR A 57 22.35 -7.69 9.51
C THR A 57 23.74 -8.09 9.00
N GLY A 58 24.10 -7.67 7.78
CA GLY A 58 25.34 -8.07 7.14
C GLY A 58 25.31 -9.45 6.48
N PHE A 59 24.30 -10.29 6.75
CA PHE A 59 24.15 -11.57 6.08
C PHE A 59 23.60 -11.41 4.66
N PRO A 60 24.03 -12.23 3.68
CA PRO A 60 23.69 -12.07 2.27
C PRO A 60 22.18 -12.00 1.99
N ASN A 61 21.36 -12.73 2.75
CA ASN A 61 19.90 -12.78 2.58
C ASN A 61 19.13 -11.70 3.39
N MET A 62 19.84 -10.83 4.11
CA MET A 62 19.21 -9.78 4.95
C MET A 62 20.06 -8.50 4.94
N ARG A 63 20.04 -7.82 3.78
CA ARG A 63 20.85 -6.63 3.49
C ARG A 63 20.01 -5.36 3.44
N GLY A 64 18.68 -5.45 3.63
CA GLY A 64 17.76 -4.32 3.54
C GLY A 64 17.66 -3.70 2.13
N ARG A 65 18.18 -4.41 1.10
CA ARG A 65 18.18 -3.99 -0.31
C ARG A 65 18.02 -5.19 -1.23
N ILE A 66 17.54 -4.96 -2.43
CA ILE A 66 17.57 -5.96 -3.48
C ILE A 66 19.02 -6.13 -3.95
N SER A 67 19.52 -7.37 -3.98
CA SER A 67 20.86 -7.67 -4.44
C SER A 67 21.13 -7.08 -5.83
N PRO A 68 22.30 -6.45 -6.07
CA PRO A 68 22.68 -5.97 -7.40
C PRO A 68 22.76 -7.09 -8.47
N SER A 69 22.85 -8.35 -8.05
CA SER A 69 22.83 -9.51 -8.97
C SER A 69 21.43 -9.92 -9.42
N ALA A 70 20.38 -9.28 -8.90
CA ALA A 70 19.00 -9.52 -9.28
C ALA A 70 18.43 -8.26 -9.96
N ALA A 71 18.18 -8.38 -11.26
CA ALA A 71 17.51 -7.31 -12.00
C ALA A 71 16.08 -7.14 -11.52
N THR A 72 15.60 -5.90 -11.51
CA THR A 72 14.19 -5.59 -11.34
C THR A 72 13.44 -5.67 -12.67
N THR A 73 12.13 -5.80 -12.62
CA THR A 73 11.26 -5.70 -13.80
C THR A 73 11.49 -4.38 -14.55
N ALA A 74 11.71 -3.28 -13.81
CA ALA A 74 12.00 -1.98 -14.40
C ALA A 74 13.32 -1.98 -15.17
N GLU A 75 14.40 -2.52 -14.60
CA GLU A 75 15.70 -2.66 -15.30
C GLU A 75 15.57 -3.49 -16.59
N VAL A 76 14.80 -4.58 -16.55
CA VAL A 76 14.56 -5.42 -17.74
C VAL A 76 13.74 -4.66 -18.78
N LEU A 77 12.64 -4.05 -18.41
CA LEU A 77 11.78 -3.32 -19.33
C LEU A 77 12.47 -2.09 -19.92
N GLN A 78 13.21 -1.33 -19.12
CA GLN A 78 14.01 -0.19 -19.56
C GLN A 78 15.04 -0.62 -20.63
N HIS A 79 15.72 -1.75 -20.39
CA HIS A 79 16.67 -2.32 -21.37
C HIS A 79 15.99 -2.67 -22.70
N HIS A 80 14.70 -2.99 -22.67
CA HIS A 80 13.88 -3.28 -23.86
C HIS A 80 13.14 -2.04 -24.40
N GLY A 81 13.51 -0.84 -23.97
CA GLY A 81 13.01 0.42 -24.52
C GLY A 81 11.70 0.93 -23.93
N TRP A 82 11.21 0.34 -22.84
CA TRP A 82 10.03 0.84 -22.13
C TRP A 82 10.33 2.11 -21.35
N ALA A 83 9.34 2.98 -21.21
CA ALA A 83 9.34 4.01 -20.19
C ALA A 83 8.96 3.39 -18.84
N THR A 84 9.69 3.68 -17.78
CA THR A 84 9.52 3.03 -16.48
C THR A 84 9.34 4.07 -15.40
N PHE A 85 8.15 4.10 -14.80
CA PHE A 85 7.74 5.12 -13.82
C PHE A 85 7.57 4.50 -12.45
N CYS A 86 8.00 5.21 -11.41
CA CYS A 86 7.81 4.78 -10.04
C CYS A 86 7.22 5.92 -9.22
N VAL A 87 6.00 5.73 -8.71
CA VAL A 87 5.27 6.76 -7.97
C VAL A 87 4.71 6.16 -6.69
N GLY A 88 5.13 6.67 -5.51
CA GLY A 88 4.64 6.21 -4.21
C GLY A 88 5.71 5.54 -3.33
N LYS A 89 5.33 4.64 -2.44
CA LYS A 89 6.19 3.99 -1.43
C LYS A 89 7.32 3.17 -2.06
N TRP A 90 8.58 3.35 -1.58
CA TRP A 90 9.72 2.48 -1.99
C TRP A 90 9.98 1.33 -1.03
N HIS A 91 10.51 1.65 0.12
CA HIS A 91 10.84 0.72 1.19
C HIS A 91 11.74 -0.45 0.75
N LEU A 92 12.70 -0.18 -0.16
CA LEU A 92 13.64 -1.17 -0.72
C LEU A 92 15.10 -0.67 -0.70
N ALA A 93 15.37 0.46 -0.04
CA ALA A 93 16.71 0.95 0.25
C ALA A 93 16.99 0.85 1.75
N PRO A 94 18.23 0.53 2.18
CA PRO A 94 18.59 0.53 3.58
C PRO A 94 18.33 1.90 4.22
N MET A 95 17.85 1.94 5.48
CA MET A 95 17.52 3.21 6.16
C MET A 95 18.66 4.24 6.13
N ARG A 96 19.90 3.79 6.29
CA ARG A 96 21.07 4.68 6.23
C ARG A 96 21.28 5.34 4.86
N GLU A 97 20.65 4.81 3.82
CA GLU A 97 20.71 5.27 2.44
C GLU A 97 19.39 5.96 1.99
N ALA A 98 18.36 5.93 2.82
CA ALA A 98 17.07 6.56 2.57
C ALA A 98 17.08 8.04 3.00
N SER A 99 18.04 8.81 2.52
CA SER A 99 18.20 10.23 2.85
C SER A 99 18.67 11.05 1.64
N ALA A 100 18.48 12.36 1.70
CA ALA A 100 18.83 13.30 0.63
C ALA A 100 20.33 13.35 0.27
N VAL A 101 21.18 12.68 1.04
CA VAL A 101 22.63 12.61 0.78
C VAL A 101 23.08 11.30 0.16
N GLY A 102 22.15 10.35 -0.05
CA GLY A 102 22.46 9.05 -0.65
C GLY A 102 23.31 8.12 0.22
N PRO A 103 23.96 7.11 -0.40
CA PRO A 103 24.06 6.84 -1.83
C PRO A 103 22.71 6.45 -2.47
N PHE A 104 22.55 6.75 -3.75
CA PHE A 104 21.29 6.57 -4.48
C PHE A 104 21.23 5.29 -5.31
N THR A 105 22.16 4.34 -5.10
CA THR A 105 22.28 3.11 -5.90
C THR A 105 21.09 2.17 -5.74
N ASP A 106 20.46 2.16 -4.56
CA ASP A 106 19.28 1.34 -4.26
C ASP A 106 17.97 2.14 -4.35
N TRP A 107 18.04 3.37 -4.84
CA TRP A 107 16.89 4.22 -5.14
C TRP A 107 16.31 3.88 -6.51
N PRO A 108 15.09 4.33 -6.83
CA PRO A 108 14.44 3.90 -8.07
C PRO A 108 15.22 4.17 -9.35
N LEU A 109 15.88 5.33 -9.50
CA LEU A 109 16.71 5.60 -10.67
C LEU A 109 17.85 4.58 -10.80
N GLY A 110 18.48 4.19 -9.69
CA GLY A 110 19.51 3.16 -9.64
C GLY A 110 18.98 1.74 -9.88
N ARG A 111 17.66 1.56 -9.94
CA ARG A 111 16.97 0.28 -10.10
C ARG A 111 16.03 0.23 -11.30
N GLY A 112 16.35 1.01 -12.35
CA GLY A 112 15.76 0.94 -13.68
C GLY A 112 14.46 1.72 -13.85
N PHE A 113 14.14 2.64 -12.97
CA PHE A 113 13.03 3.58 -13.17
C PHE A 113 13.56 4.93 -13.68
N ASP A 114 13.00 5.40 -14.78
CA ASP A 114 13.15 6.78 -15.26
C ASP A 114 11.91 7.52 -14.82
N PRO A 115 11.80 8.69 -14.59
CA PRO A 115 11.58 9.48 -13.40
C PRO A 115 10.89 8.73 -12.23
N PHE A 116 11.02 9.28 -11.04
CA PHE A 116 10.21 8.84 -9.91
C PHE A 116 9.71 10.01 -9.07
N TYR A 117 8.58 9.78 -8.39
CA TYR A 117 7.96 10.71 -7.44
C TYR A 117 7.46 9.92 -6.23
N ARG A 118 8.04 10.13 -5.00
CA ARG A 118 7.77 9.20 -3.91
C ARG A 118 8.26 9.61 -2.53
N PHE A 119 7.89 8.79 -1.54
CA PHE A 119 8.53 8.69 -0.23
C PHE A 119 9.36 7.41 -0.11
N MET A 120 10.46 7.48 0.63
CA MET A 120 11.44 6.38 0.70
C MET A 120 11.16 5.37 1.82
N PRO A 121 10.66 5.76 3.00
CA PRO A 121 10.39 4.88 4.14
C PRO A 121 9.24 3.89 3.92
N GLY A 122 8.97 3.08 4.94
CA GLY A 122 7.86 2.14 4.99
C GLY A 122 6.49 2.80 5.15
N GLU A 123 6.47 4.00 5.68
CA GLU A 123 5.29 4.81 5.97
C GLU A 123 5.57 6.29 5.75
N THR A 124 4.53 7.09 5.70
CA THR A 124 4.61 8.56 5.69
C THR A 124 3.32 9.14 6.23
N ASP A 125 3.39 10.34 6.82
CA ASP A 125 2.20 11.14 7.06
C ASP A 125 1.53 11.48 5.73
N GLN A 126 0.20 11.33 5.65
CA GLN A 126 -0.53 11.47 4.38
C GLN A 126 -0.76 12.93 4.01
N PHE A 127 -0.72 13.82 4.98
CA PHE A 127 -0.88 15.26 4.78
C PHE A 127 0.45 16.02 4.80
N HIS A 128 1.50 15.46 5.43
CA HIS A 128 2.84 16.06 5.54
C HIS A 128 3.94 15.06 5.14
N PRO A 129 3.89 14.48 3.93
CA PRO A 129 4.86 13.48 3.52
C PRO A 129 6.26 14.09 3.30
N GLU A 130 7.29 13.29 3.51
CA GLU A 130 8.63 13.57 3.02
C GLU A 130 8.76 13.05 1.57
N LEU A 131 8.79 13.96 0.60
CA LEU A 131 8.76 13.62 -0.82
C LEU A 131 10.10 13.80 -1.51
N TYR A 132 10.33 12.93 -2.51
CA TYR A 132 11.47 12.98 -3.40
C TYR A 132 11.03 12.87 -4.86
N ALA A 133 11.62 13.68 -5.72
CA ALA A 133 11.56 13.56 -7.17
C ALA A 133 12.99 13.42 -7.70
N ASP A 134 13.27 12.36 -8.44
CA ASP A 134 14.56 12.10 -9.08
C ASP A 134 15.78 12.35 -8.16
N ASN A 135 15.80 11.69 -7.01
CA ASN A 135 16.82 11.80 -5.97
C ASN A 135 16.91 13.16 -5.26
N HIS A 136 15.96 14.06 -5.47
CA HIS A 136 15.92 15.36 -4.80
C HIS A 136 14.73 15.43 -3.86
N MET A 137 14.97 15.84 -2.63
CA MET A 137 13.88 16.15 -1.68
C MET A 137 13.12 17.37 -2.17
N ILE A 138 11.80 17.29 -2.18
CA ILE A 138 10.90 18.36 -2.61
C ILE A 138 9.82 18.60 -1.56
N PRO A 139 9.30 19.82 -1.43
CA PRO A 139 8.12 20.07 -0.61
C PRO A 139 6.87 19.47 -1.29
N PRO A 140 5.82 19.11 -0.52
CA PRO A 140 4.51 18.85 -1.08
C PRO A 140 4.01 20.03 -1.93
N PRO A 141 3.27 19.79 -3.03
CA PRO A 141 2.83 20.84 -3.95
C PRO A 141 1.75 21.77 -3.37
N ALA A 142 1.07 21.34 -2.32
CA ALA A 142 0.07 22.11 -1.59
C ALA A 142 0.16 21.83 -0.08
N ARG A 143 -0.55 22.60 0.73
CA ARG A 143 -0.64 22.41 2.17
C ARG A 143 -1.91 21.60 2.51
N PRO A 144 -1.96 20.92 3.67
CA PRO A 144 -3.17 20.21 4.10
C PRO A 144 -4.42 21.11 4.14
N GLU A 145 -4.26 22.38 4.57
CA GLU A 145 -5.35 23.35 4.63
C GLU A 145 -5.90 23.72 3.24
N ASP A 146 -5.11 23.49 2.20
CA ASP A 146 -5.48 23.70 0.78
C ASP A 146 -6.00 22.38 0.16
N GLY A 147 -6.26 21.34 0.96
CA GLY A 147 -6.82 20.05 0.54
C GLY A 147 -5.78 19.01 0.09
N TYR A 148 -4.50 19.17 0.44
CA TYR A 148 -3.46 18.21 0.06
C TYR A 148 -3.62 16.86 0.76
N HIS A 149 -3.51 15.78 -0.02
CA HIS A 149 -3.36 14.42 0.46
C HIS A 149 -2.43 13.63 -0.49
N VAL A 150 -1.46 12.90 0.07
CA VAL A 150 -0.42 12.26 -0.75
C VAL A 150 -0.97 11.23 -1.74
N SER A 151 -2.04 10.50 -1.43
CA SER A 151 -2.61 9.53 -2.38
C SER A 151 -3.15 10.21 -3.64
N GLU A 152 -3.71 11.42 -3.52
CA GLU A 152 -4.18 12.22 -4.65
C GLU A 152 -3.01 12.71 -5.50
N ASP A 153 -2.00 13.26 -4.84
CA ASP A 153 -0.78 13.76 -5.48
C ASP A 153 -0.05 12.63 -6.25
N LEU A 154 0.08 11.43 -5.67
CA LEU A 154 0.68 10.28 -6.35
C LEU A 154 -0.07 9.94 -7.65
N VAL A 155 -1.39 10.02 -7.66
CA VAL A 155 -2.18 9.77 -8.87
C VAL A 155 -2.05 10.91 -9.87
N ASP A 156 -2.04 12.16 -9.43
CA ASP A 156 -1.81 13.31 -10.31
C ASP A 156 -0.45 13.21 -11.04
N GLN A 157 0.61 12.83 -10.31
CA GLN A 157 1.93 12.62 -10.90
C GLN A 157 1.95 11.43 -11.86
N SER A 158 1.26 10.34 -11.52
CA SER A 158 1.13 9.17 -12.39
C SER A 158 0.44 9.51 -13.70
N ILE A 159 -0.69 10.23 -13.64
CA ILE A 159 -1.43 10.71 -14.80
C ILE A 159 -0.58 11.65 -15.64
N ALA A 160 0.13 12.59 -15.01
CA ALA A 160 1.02 13.52 -15.71
C ALA A 160 2.16 12.79 -16.45
N MET A 161 2.79 11.80 -15.82
CA MET A 161 3.85 10.99 -16.44
C MET A 161 3.33 10.20 -17.64
N ILE A 162 2.15 9.54 -17.52
CA ILE A 162 1.53 8.81 -18.63
C ILE A 162 1.16 9.76 -19.76
N ARG A 163 0.48 10.89 -19.48
CA ARG A 163 0.10 11.88 -20.49
C ARG A 163 1.30 12.43 -21.24
N ASN A 164 2.37 12.75 -20.55
CA ASN A 164 3.62 13.21 -21.15
C ASN A 164 4.22 12.13 -22.07
N GLN A 165 4.27 10.87 -21.59
CA GLN A 165 4.79 9.76 -22.36
C GLN A 165 4.03 9.55 -23.67
N VAL A 166 2.71 9.47 -23.59
CA VAL A 166 1.84 9.24 -24.76
C VAL A 166 1.87 10.41 -25.74
N SER A 167 1.97 11.66 -25.24
CA SER A 167 2.01 12.84 -26.09
C SER A 167 3.34 13.00 -26.82
N LEU A 168 4.45 12.65 -26.18
CA LEU A 168 5.78 12.88 -26.72
C LEU A 168 6.33 11.69 -27.52
N VAL A 169 6.06 10.47 -27.06
CA VAL A 169 6.60 9.23 -27.64
C VAL A 169 5.51 8.13 -27.60
N PRO A 170 4.42 8.25 -28.36
CA PRO A 170 3.25 7.36 -28.27
C PRO A 170 3.56 5.88 -28.54
N GLU A 171 4.57 5.62 -29.38
CA GLU A 171 4.98 4.24 -29.71
C GLU A 171 5.77 3.55 -28.61
N ARG A 172 6.25 4.28 -27.61
CA ARG A 172 7.03 3.72 -26.51
C ARG A 172 6.09 3.19 -25.42
N PRO A 173 6.07 1.88 -25.13
CA PRO A 173 5.25 1.35 -24.05
C PRO A 173 5.74 1.85 -22.70
N PHE A 174 4.86 1.86 -21.70
CA PHE A 174 5.21 2.27 -20.33
C PHE A 174 4.96 1.17 -19.30
N TYR A 175 5.70 1.24 -18.21
CA TYR A 175 5.50 0.49 -16.98
C TYR A 175 5.38 1.48 -15.83
N LEU A 176 4.24 1.51 -15.18
CA LEU A 176 4.02 2.30 -13.97
C LEU A 176 3.97 1.37 -12.76
N TYR A 177 4.82 1.60 -11.78
CA TYR A 177 4.75 1.01 -10.45
C TYR A 177 4.22 2.07 -9.48
N LEU A 178 2.95 1.93 -9.05
CA LEU A 178 2.22 2.86 -8.18
C LEU A 178 1.87 2.21 -6.83
N PRO A 179 2.79 2.10 -5.90
CA PRO A 179 2.53 1.63 -4.56
C PRO A 179 2.09 2.77 -3.64
N PHE A 180 0.81 2.78 -3.27
CA PHE A 180 0.28 3.71 -2.28
C PHE A 180 0.90 3.52 -0.89
N GLY A 181 0.81 4.55 -0.03
CA GLY A 181 1.02 4.41 1.42
C GLY A 181 -0.14 3.70 2.10
N ALA A 182 -1.33 3.84 1.55
CA ALA A 182 -2.55 3.19 2.02
C ALA A 182 -2.45 1.64 1.98
N THR A 183 -2.94 0.94 2.96
CA THR A 183 -3.58 1.44 4.18
C THR A 183 -2.70 1.24 5.41
N HIS A 184 -1.39 1.51 5.28
CA HIS A 184 -0.44 1.49 6.40
C HIS A 184 -0.76 2.63 7.39
N ALA A 185 -0.48 2.45 8.67
CA ALA A 185 -0.53 3.55 9.63
C ALA A 185 0.47 4.66 9.23
N PRO A 186 0.17 5.94 9.54
CA PRO A 186 -1.06 6.44 10.16
C PRO A 186 -2.27 6.35 9.22
N HIS A 187 -3.42 5.93 9.77
CA HIS A 187 -4.66 5.82 8.99
C HIS A 187 -5.29 7.20 8.86
N GLN A 188 -4.88 7.92 7.84
CA GLN A 188 -5.29 9.29 7.58
C GLN A 188 -6.07 9.34 6.25
N ALA A 189 -7.26 9.91 6.29
CA ALA A 189 -8.12 10.14 5.13
C ALA A 189 -8.82 11.49 5.29
N PRO A 190 -9.29 12.12 4.20
CA PRO A 190 -10.11 13.32 4.28
C PRO A 190 -11.38 13.10 5.13
N ASP A 191 -11.83 14.15 5.84
CA ASP A 191 -12.94 14.08 6.80
C ASP A 191 -14.22 13.48 6.21
N GLU A 192 -14.52 13.77 4.94
CA GLU A 192 -15.69 13.23 4.24
C GLU A 192 -15.69 11.69 4.15
N TYR A 193 -14.53 11.08 4.01
CA TYR A 193 -14.38 9.62 4.02
C TYR A 193 -14.46 9.08 5.45
N LEU A 194 -13.89 9.76 6.44
CA LEU A 194 -14.01 9.38 7.85
C LEU A 194 -15.47 9.41 8.30
N ASP A 195 -16.20 10.46 7.94
CA ASP A 195 -17.63 10.62 8.28
C ASP A 195 -18.51 9.51 7.68
N LYS A 196 -18.17 9.02 6.50
CA LYS A 196 -18.89 7.93 5.82
C LYS A 196 -18.90 6.61 6.62
N TYR A 197 -17.86 6.35 7.41
CA TYR A 197 -17.71 5.10 8.15
C TYR A 197 -18.08 5.16 9.60
N LYS A 198 -18.50 6.32 10.13
CA LYS A 198 -18.93 6.47 11.52
C LYS A 198 -20.03 5.48 11.90
N GLY A 199 -19.80 4.71 12.97
CA GLY A 199 -20.74 3.73 13.50
C GLY A 199 -20.83 2.42 12.70
N ARG A 200 -20.10 2.28 11.59
CA ARG A 200 -20.18 1.08 10.74
C ARG A 200 -19.60 -0.17 11.42
N PHE A 201 -18.69 0.00 12.35
CA PHE A 201 -17.96 -1.10 13.00
C PHE A 201 -18.29 -1.28 14.49
N ASP A 202 -19.37 -0.68 15.00
CA ASP A 202 -19.79 -0.71 16.40
C ASP A 202 -20.01 -2.12 16.95
N GLU A 203 -20.39 -3.09 16.08
CA GLU A 203 -20.62 -4.48 16.47
C GLU A 203 -19.34 -5.28 16.74
N GLY A 204 -18.17 -4.71 16.40
CA GLY A 204 -16.86 -5.27 16.67
C GLY A 204 -16.42 -6.40 15.77
N TRP A 205 -15.17 -6.83 15.97
CA TRP A 205 -14.47 -7.74 15.05
C TRP A 205 -15.03 -9.17 15.00
N ASP A 206 -15.63 -9.68 16.06
CA ASP A 206 -16.19 -11.04 16.03
C ASP A 206 -17.37 -11.15 15.07
N VAL A 207 -18.28 -10.17 15.09
CA VAL A 207 -19.41 -10.09 14.17
C VAL A 207 -18.94 -9.87 12.74
N TRP A 208 -17.98 -8.97 12.53
CA TRP A 208 -17.47 -8.71 11.20
C TRP A 208 -16.70 -9.90 10.61
N ARG A 209 -15.97 -10.67 11.42
CA ARG A 209 -15.33 -11.90 10.97
C ARG A 209 -16.35 -12.90 10.39
N GLU A 210 -17.45 -13.10 11.06
CA GLU A 210 -18.52 -14.01 10.60
C GLU A 210 -19.17 -13.50 9.31
N ARG A 211 -19.46 -12.21 9.23
CA ARG A 211 -20.05 -11.58 8.03
C ARG A 211 -19.11 -11.68 6.82
N ILE A 212 -17.84 -11.34 7.00
CA ILE A 212 -16.85 -11.42 5.93
C ILE A 212 -16.70 -12.87 5.45
N HIS A 213 -16.62 -13.84 6.36
CA HIS A 213 -16.54 -15.25 6.01
C HIS A 213 -17.78 -15.71 5.22
N SER A 214 -18.99 -15.34 5.64
CA SER A 214 -20.23 -15.62 4.93
C SER A 214 -20.23 -15.01 3.53
N SER A 215 -19.84 -13.74 3.43
CA SER A 215 -19.72 -13.04 2.14
C SER A 215 -18.70 -13.71 1.19
N GLN A 216 -17.57 -14.18 1.74
CA GLN A 216 -16.54 -14.88 0.95
C GLN A 216 -17.04 -16.24 0.41
N LEU A 217 -17.86 -16.97 1.18
CA LEU A 217 -18.53 -18.19 0.74
C LEU A 217 -19.52 -17.89 -0.38
N GLU A 218 -20.37 -16.88 -0.21
CA GLU A 218 -21.38 -16.46 -1.19
C GLU A 218 -20.74 -15.99 -2.50
N LEU A 219 -19.64 -15.26 -2.43
CA LEU A 219 -18.87 -14.77 -3.58
C LEU A 219 -18.00 -15.86 -4.23
N GLY A 220 -17.90 -17.04 -3.62
CA GLY A 220 -17.02 -18.12 -4.10
C GLY A 220 -15.53 -17.81 -4.00
N ILE A 221 -15.14 -16.89 -3.12
CA ILE A 221 -13.73 -16.55 -2.83
C ILE A 221 -13.04 -17.71 -2.13
N ILE A 222 -13.74 -18.35 -1.20
CA ILE A 222 -13.30 -19.54 -0.49
C ILE A 222 -14.19 -20.73 -0.87
N PRO A 223 -13.68 -21.99 -0.86
CA PRO A 223 -14.46 -23.18 -1.18
C PRO A 223 -15.69 -23.34 -0.29
N ALA A 224 -16.77 -23.85 -0.86
CA ALA A 224 -17.97 -24.17 -0.10
C ALA A 224 -17.64 -25.13 1.05
N GLY A 225 -18.20 -24.88 2.24
CA GLY A 225 -17.94 -25.66 3.44
C GLY A 225 -16.63 -25.33 4.16
N THR A 226 -15.87 -24.34 3.70
CA THR A 226 -14.71 -23.82 4.48
C THR A 226 -15.19 -23.32 5.84
N ALA A 227 -14.66 -23.90 6.92
CA ALA A 227 -14.99 -23.45 8.27
C ALA A 227 -14.28 -22.13 8.60
N LEU A 228 -14.96 -21.26 9.33
CA LEU A 228 -14.30 -20.07 9.90
C LEU A 228 -13.22 -20.53 10.87
N ALA A 229 -11.97 -20.08 10.65
CA ALA A 229 -10.85 -20.42 11.53
C ALA A 229 -11.13 -19.96 12.99
N PRO A 230 -10.58 -20.61 14.01
CA PRO A 230 -10.65 -20.11 15.38
C PRO A 230 -10.07 -18.68 15.47
N ARG A 231 -10.46 -17.93 16.49
CA ARG A 231 -9.83 -16.63 16.78
C ARG A 231 -8.34 -16.84 17.03
N ASN A 232 -7.50 -15.94 16.53
CA ASN A 232 -6.06 -16.02 16.75
C ASN A 232 -5.73 -15.98 18.25
N PRO A 233 -4.75 -16.78 18.71
CA PRO A 233 -4.24 -16.66 20.07
C PRO A 233 -3.80 -15.22 20.37
N GLY A 234 -4.15 -14.73 21.56
CA GLY A 234 -3.82 -13.36 21.99
C GLY A 234 -4.82 -12.28 21.56
N VAL A 235 -5.81 -12.61 20.72
CA VAL A 235 -6.92 -11.71 20.42
C VAL A 235 -8.10 -12.03 21.32
N ARG A 236 -8.48 -11.12 22.22
CA ARG A 236 -9.61 -11.28 23.12
C ARG A 236 -10.95 -11.27 22.38
N PRO A 237 -11.99 -11.94 22.90
CA PRO A 237 -13.35 -11.70 22.45
C PRO A 237 -13.71 -10.21 22.52
N TRP A 238 -14.45 -9.70 21.54
CA TRP A 238 -14.88 -8.29 21.53
C TRP A 238 -15.55 -7.88 22.83
N THR A 239 -16.37 -8.77 23.39
CA THR A 239 -17.12 -8.54 24.64
C THR A 239 -16.26 -8.47 25.90
N GLU A 240 -15.00 -8.87 25.84
CA GLU A 240 -14.05 -8.79 26.96
C GLU A 240 -13.25 -7.48 26.97
N LEU A 241 -13.37 -6.67 25.91
CA LEU A 241 -12.75 -5.35 25.85
C LEU A 241 -13.53 -4.36 26.73
N SER A 242 -12.80 -3.42 27.35
CA SER A 242 -13.41 -2.27 27.98
C SER A 242 -14.07 -1.37 26.93
N ALA A 243 -15.05 -0.57 27.32
CA ALA A 243 -15.70 0.39 26.44
C ALA A 243 -14.71 1.36 25.76
N ARG A 244 -13.60 1.68 26.43
CA ARG A 244 -12.56 2.55 25.88
C ARG A 244 -11.73 1.84 24.80
N GLU A 245 -11.37 0.58 25.01
CA GLU A 245 -10.68 -0.23 24.00
C GLU A 245 -11.56 -0.48 22.79
N GLN A 246 -12.86 -0.75 23.01
CA GLN A 246 -13.82 -0.91 21.91
C GLN A 246 -13.94 0.38 21.08
N ALA A 247 -14.12 1.53 21.73
CA ALA A 247 -14.20 2.82 21.04
C ALA A 247 -12.93 3.13 20.24
N PHE A 248 -11.76 2.82 20.78
CA PHE A 248 -10.48 3.02 20.09
C PHE A 248 -10.35 2.08 18.88
N ALA A 249 -10.64 0.80 19.02
CA ALA A 249 -10.59 -0.17 17.93
C ALA A 249 -11.60 0.15 16.81
N ILE A 250 -12.81 0.62 17.16
CA ILE A 250 -13.80 1.10 16.19
C ILE A 250 -13.22 2.25 15.37
N LYS A 251 -12.66 3.26 16.04
CA LYS A 251 -12.07 4.42 15.37
C LYS A 251 -10.96 4.06 14.40
N LEU A 252 -10.06 3.16 14.79
CA LEU A 252 -9.00 2.70 13.90
C LEU A 252 -9.56 1.95 12.69
N GLN A 253 -10.59 1.12 12.88
CA GLN A 253 -11.21 0.39 11.76
C GLN A 253 -12.00 1.32 10.83
N GLU A 254 -12.68 2.34 11.36
CA GLU A 254 -13.34 3.39 10.58
C GLU A 254 -12.32 4.15 9.73
N ALA A 255 -11.20 4.57 10.34
CA ALA A 255 -10.13 5.28 9.65
C ALA A 255 -9.44 4.42 8.57
N PHE A 256 -9.18 3.13 8.87
CA PHE A 256 -8.66 2.18 7.89
C PHE A 256 -9.59 2.03 6.68
N ALA A 257 -10.89 1.87 6.91
CA ALA A 257 -11.88 1.73 5.84
C ALA A 257 -12.02 3.02 5.01
N ALA A 258 -12.03 4.18 5.66
CA ALA A 258 -12.04 5.49 5.01
C ALA A 258 -10.81 5.69 4.12
N PHE A 259 -9.64 5.30 4.61
CA PHE A 259 -8.39 5.42 3.87
C PHE A 259 -8.33 4.50 2.64
N LEU A 260 -8.88 3.29 2.75
CA LEU A 260 -8.99 2.38 1.60
C LEU A 260 -10.00 2.89 0.56
N ASP A 261 -11.15 3.40 0.98
CA ASP A 261 -12.17 3.98 0.10
C ASP A 261 -11.63 5.21 -0.64
N HIS A 262 -10.94 6.11 0.06
CA HIS A 262 -10.25 7.23 -0.57
C HIS A 262 -9.22 6.77 -1.60
N THR A 263 -8.44 5.73 -1.30
CA THR A 263 -7.46 5.17 -2.23
C THR A 263 -8.13 4.53 -3.44
N ASP A 264 -9.27 3.88 -3.26
CA ASP A 264 -10.09 3.35 -4.35
C ASP A 264 -10.56 4.47 -5.30
N ALA A 265 -11.01 5.59 -4.75
CA ALA A 265 -11.38 6.74 -5.57
C ALA A 265 -10.19 7.27 -6.40
N GLN A 266 -8.98 7.26 -5.84
CA GLN A 266 -7.78 7.66 -6.57
C GLN A 266 -7.42 6.65 -7.67
N LEU A 267 -7.59 5.35 -7.44
CA LEU A 267 -7.49 4.35 -8.51
C LEU A 267 -8.50 4.62 -9.63
N GLY A 268 -9.74 4.96 -9.30
CA GLY A 268 -10.77 5.34 -10.28
C GLY A 268 -10.29 6.45 -11.20
N ARG A 269 -9.75 7.54 -10.64
CA ARG A 269 -9.20 8.67 -11.42
C ARG A 269 -8.10 8.23 -12.40
N LEU A 270 -7.22 7.33 -11.98
CA LEU A 270 -6.17 6.79 -12.87
C LEU A 270 -6.78 5.95 -14.01
N LEU A 271 -7.73 5.07 -13.69
CA LEU A 271 -8.40 4.23 -14.70
C LEU A 271 -9.19 5.07 -15.70
N ASP A 272 -9.90 6.10 -15.24
CA ASP A 272 -10.61 7.05 -16.10
C ASP A 272 -9.64 7.78 -17.04
N SER A 273 -8.48 8.22 -16.53
CA SER A 273 -7.46 8.84 -17.36
C SER A 273 -6.89 7.90 -18.44
N LEU A 274 -6.73 6.61 -18.13
CA LEU A 274 -6.32 5.62 -19.14
C LEU A 274 -7.39 5.47 -20.23
N ALA A 275 -8.68 5.46 -19.86
CA ALA A 275 -9.78 5.37 -20.80
C ALA A 275 -9.87 6.65 -21.67
N GLU A 276 -9.74 7.85 -21.08
CA GLU A 276 -9.69 9.13 -21.81
C GLU A 276 -8.58 9.16 -22.86
N LEU A 277 -7.44 8.53 -22.58
CA LEU A 277 -6.31 8.43 -23.49
C LEU A 277 -6.43 7.28 -24.50
N GLY A 278 -7.49 6.46 -24.42
CA GLY A 278 -7.68 5.29 -25.28
C GLY A 278 -6.66 4.17 -25.02
N LEU A 279 -6.17 4.06 -23.79
CA LEU A 279 -5.14 3.10 -23.37
C LEU A 279 -5.68 1.90 -22.59
N ASP A 280 -6.92 1.96 -22.11
CA ASP A 280 -7.52 0.99 -21.20
C ASP A 280 -7.62 -0.42 -21.79
N ASP A 281 -7.88 -0.55 -23.09
CA ASP A 281 -7.94 -1.84 -23.80
C ASP A 281 -6.55 -2.46 -24.06
N ASN A 282 -5.47 -1.68 -23.96
CA ASN A 282 -4.09 -2.12 -24.23
C ASN A 282 -3.18 -1.93 -23.00
N THR A 283 -3.74 -1.81 -21.81
CA THR A 283 -2.99 -1.68 -20.56
C THR A 283 -3.35 -2.82 -19.61
N LEU A 284 -2.35 -3.62 -19.22
CA LEU A 284 -2.51 -4.59 -18.15
C LEU A 284 -2.43 -3.88 -16.80
N VAL A 285 -3.53 -3.89 -16.05
CA VAL A 285 -3.59 -3.35 -14.68
C VAL A 285 -3.54 -4.51 -13.69
N ILE A 286 -2.57 -4.47 -12.78
CA ILE A 286 -2.40 -5.45 -11.71
C ILE A 286 -2.59 -4.73 -10.37
N ALA A 287 -3.64 -5.09 -9.64
CA ALA A 287 -3.89 -4.59 -8.28
C ALA A 287 -3.63 -5.69 -7.26
N THR A 288 -2.83 -5.39 -6.25
CA THR A 288 -2.49 -6.35 -5.19
C THR A 288 -2.15 -5.62 -3.88
N SER A 289 -2.28 -6.34 -2.75
CA SER A 289 -1.67 -5.93 -1.47
C SER A 289 -0.32 -6.61 -1.29
N ASP A 290 0.65 -5.93 -0.70
CA ASP A 290 1.98 -6.48 -0.44
C ASP A 290 2.06 -7.35 0.81
N ASN A 291 1.12 -7.19 1.76
CA ASN A 291 0.95 -8.06 2.93
C ASN A 291 -0.48 -7.97 3.46
N GLY A 292 -0.79 -8.82 4.42
CA GLY A 292 -2.05 -8.77 5.16
C GLY A 292 -2.00 -7.77 6.31
N ALA A 293 -2.98 -7.89 7.22
CA ALA A 293 -3.05 -7.06 8.42
C ALA A 293 -1.77 -7.20 9.26
N SER A 294 -1.28 -6.08 9.71
CA SER A 294 -0.10 -5.98 10.58
C SER A 294 -0.46 -6.22 12.04
N GLN A 295 0.52 -6.67 12.83
CA GLN A 295 0.36 -6.86 14.28
C GLN A 295 0.94 -5.72 15.11
N GLU A 296 1.44 -4.67 14.48
CA GLU A 296 1.91 -3.48 15.18
C GLU A 296 0.79 -2.88 16.01
N GLY A 297 1.09 -2.55 17.27
CA GLY A 297 0.09 -2.08 18.22
C GLY A 297 -0.73 -3.14 18.94
N ASN A 298 -0.39 -4.43 18.79
CA ASN A 298 -1.08 -5.56 19.39
C ASN A 298 -2.56 -5.68 18.96
N GLU A 299 -3.43 -6.20 19.82
CA GLU A 299 -4.83 -6.47 19.48
C GLU A 299 -5.69 -5.22 19.32
N THR A 300 -5.34 -4.11 19.98
CA THR A 300 -6.13 -2.88 19.96
C THR A 300 -5.64 -1.87 18.92
N GLY A 301 -4.46 -2.08 18.38
CA GLY A 301 -3.84 -1.18 17.42
C GLY A 301 -3.11 0.00 18.07
N VAL A 302 -2.59 0.89 17.25
CA VAL A 302 -1.86 2.10 17.66
C VAL A 302 -2.19 3.27 16.74
N LEU A 303 -2.07 4.49 17.24
CA LEU A 303 -2.11 5.72 16.43
C LEU A 303 -0.76 6.04 15.81
N ASP A 304 0.32 5.74 16.55
CA ASP A 304 1.70 6.06 16.17
C ASP A 304 2.61 4.87 16.47
N GLU A 305 3.13 4.23 15.43
CA GLU A 305 4.01 3.06 15.53
C GLU A 305 5.31 3.36 16.28
N PHE A 306 5.86 4.57 16.16
CA PHE A 306 7.07 4.94 16.89
C PHE A 306 6.85 4.98 18.41
N ARG A 307 5.66 5.35 18.87
CA ARG A 307 5.29 5.23 20.29
C ARG A 307 5.31 3.77 20.72
N HIS A 308 4.68 2.90 19.93
CA HIS A 308 4.63 1.47 20.20
C HIS A 308 6.03 0.86 20.27
N PHE A 309 6.87 1.08 19.27
CA PHE A 309 8.24 0.54 19.22
C PHE A 309 9.16 1.07 20.32
N ASN A 310 8.87 2.24 20.86
CA ASN A 310 9.59 2.82 22.00
C ASN A 310 8.95 2.47 23.36
N GLY A 311 7.94 1.61 23.40
CA GLY A 311 7.26 1.18 24.63
C GLY A 311 6.50 2.30 25.35
N LEU A 312 6.11 3.35 24.63
CA LEU A 312 5.30 4.44 25.17
C LEU A 312 3.82 4.06 25.13
N PRO A 313 3.07 4.32 26.21
CA PRO A 313 1.65 4.03 26.22
C PRO A 313 0.89 4.88 25.20
N GLU A 314 -0.10 4.27 24.57
CA GLU A 314 -1.00 4.97 23.65
C GLU A 314 -1.97 5.85 24.43
N ASP A 315 -2.20 7.06 23.95
CA ASP A 315 -3.26 7.93 24.48
C ASP A 315 -4.58 7.68 23.75
N MET A 316 -5.28 6.63 24.19
CA MET A 316 -6.60 6.28 23.64
C MET A 316 -7.66 7.37 23.78
N ALA A 317 -7.40 8.47 24.52
CA ALA A 317 -8.33 9.58 24.62
C ALA A 317 -8.09 10.64 23.54
N ALA A 318 -6.94 10.57 22.86
CA ALA A 318 -6.59 11.47 21.77
C ALA A 318 -7.10 10.96 20.39
N ALA A 319 -7.64 9.74 20.35
CA ALA A 319 -8.28 9.15 19.18
C ALA A 319 -9.77 9.56 19.12
#